data_18942afe3332ac3d2b6748cfb8fa9670
#
_entry.id   18942afe3332ac3d2b6748cfb8fa9670
#
_cell.length_a   1.000
_cell.length_b   1.000
_cell.length_c   1.000
_cell.angle_alpha   90.00
_cell.angle_beta   90.00
_cell.angle_gamma   90.00
#
_symmetry.space_group_name_H-M   'P 1'
#
loop_
_entity.id
_entity.type
_entity.pdbx_description
1 polymer ?
#
loop_
_entity_poly.entity_id
_entity_poly.type
_entity_poly.pdbx_seq_one_letter_code
_entity_poly.pdbx_strand_id
1 'polypeptide(L)'
;MDLGVSDHVRPLLDDVTAFINEHIVPNEKVFADQVEAGGRWCETPIMEELKEKARAKGLWNFFLPNAETGEGLSNLDYAYIAAELGKNPLASETLNCSAPDTGNMEVLERIGTQKQKDKWLKPLLAGEIRSAFAMTEPDRASSDAKNIGMMAVLENGEWVLNGEKYYISGAGDPR
;
A
#
# COMPACT_ATOMS: atom_id res chain seq x y z
N MET A 1 -3.32 3.23 -30.92
CA MET A 1 -3.11 2.60 -29.59
C MET A 1 -4.50 2.56 -28.98
N ASP A 2 -4.99 1.37 -28.68
CA ASP A 2 -6.25 1.22 -27.94
C ASP A 2 -5.96 1.36 -26.45
N LEU A 3 -6.59 2.33 -25.80
CA LEU A 3 -6.47 2.57 -24.36
C LEU A 3 -7.75 2.12 -23.61
N GLY A 4 -8.61 1.34 -24.28
CA GLY A 4 -9.79 0.77 -23.63
C GLY A 4 -9.47 -0.29 -22.58
N VAL A 5 -10.44 -0.62 -21.75
CA VAL A 5 -10.35 -1.73 -20.80
C VAL A 5 -10.20 -3.03 -21.58
N SER A 6 -9.14 -3.77 -21.34
CA SER A 6 -8.90 -5.06 -21.99
C SER A 6 -9.91 -6.11 -21.54
N ASP A 7 -10.16 -7.11 -22.40
CA ASP A 7 -11.05 -8.23 -22.04
C ASP A 7 -10.53 -9.04 -20.86
N HIS A 8 -9.19 -9.02 -20.64
CA HIS A 8 -8.55 -9.66 -19.51
C HIS A 8 -8.87 -8.97 -18.17
N VAL A 9 -8.89 -7.63 -18.15
CA VAL A 9 -9.09 -6.85 -16.92
C VAL A 9 -10.56 -6.61 -16.60
N ARG A 10 -11.44 -6.65 -17.60
CA ARG A 10 -12.86 -6.36 -17.40
C ARG A 10 -13.50 -7.18 -16.28
N PRO A 11 -13.34 -8.52 -16.22
CA PRO A 11 -13.90 -9.31 -15.12
C PRO A 11 -13.36 -8.89 -13.75
N LEU A 12 -12.05 -8.61 -13.66
CA LEU A 12 -11.42 -8.16 -12.39
C LEU A 12 -11.96 -6.80 -11.95
N LEU A 13 -12.17 -5.89 -12.89
CA LEU A 13 -12.74 -4.57 -12.62
C LEU A 13 -14.20 -4.68 -12.14
N ASP A 14 -14.98 -5.55 -12.75
CA ASP A 14 -16.36 -5.82 -12.34
C ASP A 14 -16.40 -6.42 -10.93
N ASP A 15 -15.52 -7.38 -10.62
CA ASP A 15 -15.40 -7.99 -9.28
C ASP A 15 -14.96 -6.97 -8.21
N VAL A 16 -13.99 -6.10 -8.53
CA VAL A 16 -13.56 -5.01 -7.62
C VAL A 16 -14.71 -4.04 -7.37
N THR A 17 -15.42 -3.64 -8.43
CA THR A 17 -16.57 -2.74 -8.31
C THR A 17 -17.68 -3.35 -7.46
N ALA A 18 -18.00 -4.61 -7.69
CA ALA A 18 -18.99 -5.36 -6.89
C ALA A 18 -18.54 -5.44 -5.42
N PHE A 19 -17.26 -5.77 -5.17
CA PHE A 19 -16.72 -5.86 -3.82
C PHE A 19 -16.81 -4.54 -3.05
N ILE A 20 -16.47 -3.43 -3.70
CA ILE A 20 -16.58 -2.10 -3.09
C ILE A 20 -18.03 -1.82 -2.69
N ASN A 21 -18.97 -2.03 -3.59
CA ASN A 21 -20.38 -1.73 -3.37
C ASN A 21 -21.03 -2.66 -2.33
N GLU A 22 -20.68 -3.93 -2.31
CA GLU A 22 -21.29 -4.94 -1.44
C GLU A 22 -20.67 -4.97 -0.03
N HIS A 23 -19.36 -4.69 0.08
CA HIS A 23 -18.64 -4.90 1.33
C HIS A 23 -18.04 -3.62 1.91
N ILE A 24 -17.51 -2.69 1.10
CA ILE A 24 -16.82 -1.51 1.62
C ILE A 24 -17.82 -0.39 1.93
N VAL A 25 -18.63 0.01 0.96
CA VAL A 25 -19.59 1.11 1.11
C VAL A 25 -20.53 0.93 2.32
N PRO A 26 -21.11 -0.25 2.58
CA PRO A 26 -21.97 -0.44 3.74
C PRO A 26 -21.25 -0.32 5.09
N ASN A 27 -19.93 -0.45 5.11
CA ASN A 27 -19.10 -0.45 6.31
C ASN A 27 -18.35 0.87 6.56
N GLU A 28 -18.49 1.89 5.72
CA GLU A 28 -17.85 3.20 5.90
C GLU A 28 -18.16 3.84 7.26
N LYS A 29 -19.43 3.77 7.67
CA LYS A 29 -19.82 4.30 8.97
C LYS A 29 -19.23 3.50 10.13
N VAL A 30 -19.20 2.18 10.03
CA VAL A 30 -18.59 1.31 11.05
C VAL A 30 -17.10 1.63 11.19
N PHE A 31 -16.40 1.83 10.07
CA PHE A 31 -15.00 2.23 10.07
C PHE A 31 -14.81 3.59 10.77
N ALA A 32 -15.61 4.59 10.42
CA ALA A 32 -15.54 5.93 11.04
C ALA A 32 -15.77 5.87 12.55
N ASP A 33 -16.79 5.13 13.00
CA ASP A 33 -17.11 4.95 14.41
C ASP A 33 -15.96 4.24 15.17
N GLN A 34 -15.31 3.26 14.57
CA GLN A 34 -14.15 2.57 15.17
C GLN A 34 -12.92 3.46 15.26
N VAL A 35 -12.64 4.29 14.24
CA VAL A 35 -11.55 5.27 14.26
C VAL A 35 -11.78 6.30 15.36
N GLU A 36 -13.01 6.80 15.51
CA GLU A 36 -13.36 7.77 16.56
C GLU A 36 -13.20 7.18 17.96
N ALA A 37 -13.62 5.94 18.16
CA ALA A 37 -13.53 5.24 19.44
C ALA A 37 -12.10 4.81 19.81
N GLY A 38 -11.30 4.37 18.83
CA GLY A 38 -9.96 3.79 19.04
C GLY A 38 -8.82 4.80 19.05
N GLY A 39 -9.03 5.97 18.45
CA GLY A 39 -7.98 6.98 18.30
C GLY A 39 -7.15 6.83 17.01
N ARG A 40 -6.25 7.79 16.80
CA ARG A 40 -5.59 8.04 15.50
C ARG A 40 -4.75 6.87 14.94
N TRP A 41 -4.17 6.05 15.80
CA TRP A 41 -3.20 5.01 15.42
C TRP A 41 -3.65 3.61 15.83
N CYS A 42 -4.96 3.44 16.03
CA CYS A 42 -5.52 2.13 16.35
C CYS A 42 -5.90 1.38 15.06
N GLU A 43 -5.68 0.08 15.07
CA GLU A 43 -6.25 -0.80 14.08
C GLU A 43 -7.77 -0.77 14.18
N THR A 44 -8.44 -0.77 13.04
CA THR A 44 -9.89 -0.85 12.97
C THR A 44 -10.30 -2.28 12.61
N PRO A 45 -10.99 -3.00 13.51
CA PRO A 45 -11.40 -4.39 13.24
C PRO A 45 -12.10 -4.58 11.90
N ILE A 46 -12.97 -3.64 11.53
CA ILE A 46 -13.70 -3.73 10.25
C ILE A 46 -12.74 -3.71 9.04
N MET A 47 -11.63 -2.95 9.09
CA MET A 47 -10.65 -2.93 8.00
C MET A 47 -10.01 -4.30 7.83
N GLU A 48 -9.65 -4.97 8.92
CA GLU A 48 -9.04 -6.30 8.87
C GLU A 48 -10.04 -7.36 8.36
N GLU A 49 -11.31 -7.28 8.77
CA GLU A 49 -12.36 -8.14 8.23
C GLU A 49 -12.56 -7.94 6.72
N LEU A 50 -12.52 -6.71 6.24
CA LEU A 50 -12.64 -6.40 4.82
C LEU A 50 -11.42 -6.91 4.03
N LYS A 51 -10.21 -6.78 4.57
CA LYS A 51 -8.98 -7.34 3.98
C LYS A 51 -9.05 -8.87 3.87
N GLU A 52 -9.54 -9.56 4.89
CA GLU A 52 -9.73 -11.00 4.83
C GLU A 52 -10.72 -11.42 3.74
N LYS A 53 -11.84 -10.69 3.61
CA LYS A 53 -12.81 -10.92 2.54
C LYS A 53 -12.22 -10.67 1.15
N ALA A 54 -11.43 -9.61 0.99
CA ALA A 54 -10.76 -9.29 -0.27
C ALA A 54 -9.78 -10.41 -0.66
N ARG A 55 -8.93 -10.84 0.27
CA ARG A 55 -8.00 -11.97 0.06
C ARG A 55 -8.72 -13.26 -0.31
N ALA A 56 -9.80 -13.59 0.39
CA ALA A 56 -10.58 -14.79 0.12
C ALA A 56 -11.22 -14.80 -1.28
N LYS A 57 -11.47 -13.63 -1.86
CA LYS A 57 -11.95 -13.44 -3.24
C LYS A 57 -10.83 -13.32 -4.28
N GLY A 58 -9.55 -13.36 -3.89
CA GLY A 58 -8.42 -13.13 -4.79
C GLY A 58 -8.25 -11.66 -5.24
N LEU A 59 -8.89 -10.72 -4.54
CA LEU A 59 -8.81 -9.29 -4.87
C LEU A 59 -7.70 -8.63 -4.04
N TRP A 60 -6.42 -8.86 -4.44
CA TRP A 60 -5.28 -8.53 -3.61
C TRP A 60 -4.02 -8.20 -4.41
N ASN A 61 -3.26 -7.18 -4.02
CA ASN A 61 -1.96 -6.82 -4.60
C ASN A 61 -1.95 -6.52 -6.12
N PHE A 62 -3.00 -5.99 -6.68
CA PHE A 62 -3.13 -5.75 -8.14
C PHE A 62 -2.04 -4.86 -8.75
N PHE A 63 -1.38 -4.02 -7.95
CA PHE A 63 -0.37 -3.07 -8.44
C PHE A 63 0.96 -3.73 -8.85
N LEU A 64 1.24 -4.95 -8.37
CA LEU A 64 2.48 -5.65 -8.69
C LEU A 64 2.38 -6.34 -10.06
N PRO A 65 3.28 -6.02 -11.00
CA PRO A 65 3.24 -6.57 -12.35
C PRO A 65 3.76 -8.01 -12.45
N ASN A 66 4.38 -8.53 -11.38
CA ASN A 66 4.85 -9.92 -11.33
C ASN A 66 3.70 -10.84 -10.89
N ALA A 67 3.38 -11.85 -11.70
CA ALA A 67 2.31 -12.80 -11.41
C ALA A 67 2.59 -13.74 -10.20
N GLU A 68 3.83 -13.78 -9.69
CA GLU A 68 4.15 -14.54 -8.48
C GLU A 68 3.80 -13.77 -7.19
N THR A 69 3.73 -12.43 -7.25
CA THR A 69 3.52 -11.54 -6.11
C THR A 69 2.27 -10.68 -6.23
N GLY A 70 1.74 -10.54 -7.44
CA GLY A 70 0.51 -9.82 -7.80
C GLY A 70 -0.25 -10.56 -8.90
N GLU A 71 -1.05 -9.84 -9.65
CA GLU A 71 -1.89 -10.41 -10.72
C GLU A 71 -1.24 -10.36 -12.13
N GLY A 72 0.00 -9.90 -12.25
CA GLY A 72 0.69 -9.80 -13.54
C GLY A 72 0.09 -8.77 -14.49
N LEU A 73 -0.62 -7.79 -13.98
CA LEU A 73 -1.27 -6.75 -14.77
C LEU A 73 -0.26 -5.77 -15.36
N SER A 74 -0.53 -5.29 -16.57
CA SER A 74 0.18 -4.12 -17.08
C SER A 74 -0.20 -2.87 -16.30
N ASN A 75 0.63 -1.82 -16.34
CA ASN A 75 0.31 -0.54 -15.72
C ASN A 75 -1.00 0.07 -16.27
N LEU A 76 -1.31 -0.17 -17.56
CA LEU A 76 -2.55 0.28 -18.17
C LEU A 76 -3.75 -0.47 -17.57
N ASP A 77 -3.66 -1.77 -17.44
CA ASP A 77 -4.72 -2.59 -16.86
C ASP A 77 -4.96 -2.22 -15.39
N TYR A 78 -3.89 -2.09 -14.60
CA TYR A 78 -4.00 -1.66 -13.21
C TYR A 78 -4.57 -0.23 -13.07
N ALA A 79 -4.32 0.67 -14.01
CA ALA A 79 -4.84 2.04 -13.95
C ALA A 79 -6.38 2.09 -13.87
N TYR A 80 -7.10 1.17 -14.53
CA TYR A 80 -8.55 1.07 -14.42
C TYR A 80 -9.00 0.60 -13.04
N ILE A 81 -8.31 -0.39 -12.48
CA ILE A 81 -8.57 -0.86 -11.10
C ILE A 81 -8.26 0.25 -10.10
N ALA A 82 -7.12 0.93 -10.24
CA ALA A 82 -6.74 2.04 -9.38
C ALA A 82 -7.76 3.20 -9.42
N ALA A 83 -8.31 3.50 -10.61
CA ALA A 83 -9.35 4.51 -10.76
C ALA A 83 -10.65 4.10 -10.04
N GLU A 84 -11.00 2.82 -10.03
CA GLU A 84 -12.15 2.31 -9.29
C GLU A 84 -11.90 2.36 -7.77
N LEU A 85 -10.73 1.92 -7.32
CA LEU A 85 -10.32 2.00 -5.91
C LEU A 85 -10.33 3.45 -5.40
N GLY A 86 -9.92 4.40 -6.23
CA GLY A 86 -9.88 5.84 -5.89
C GLY A 86 -11.25 6.48 -5.64
N LYS A 87 -12.35 5.83 -5.99
CA LYS A 87 -13.71 6.33 -5.70
C LYS A 87 -14.11 6.18 -4.24
N ASN A 88 -13.42 5.31 -3.48
CA ASN A 88 -13.70 5.05 -2.08
C ASN A 88 -12.41 5.13 -1.25
N PRO A 89 -12.38 5.91 -0.15
CA PRO A 89 -11.15 6.13 0.64
C PRO A 89 -10.62 4.87 1.33
N LEU A 90 -11.44 3.84 1.52
CA LEU A 90 -11.03 2.59 2.17
C LEU A 90 -10.56 1.51 1.18
N ALA A 91 -10.96 1.62 -0.09
CA ALA A 91 -10.81 0.53 -1.05
C ALA A 91 -9.35 0.17 -1.33
N SER A 92 -8.47 1.16 -1.50
CA SER A 92 -7.05 0.89 -1.78
C SER A 92 -6.38 0.13 -0.63
N GLU A 93 -6.65 0.48 0.62
CA GLU A 93 -6.09 -0.23 1.76
C GLU A 93 -6.71 -1.63 1.90
N THR A 94 -8.01 -1.75 1.70
CA THR A 94 -8.72 -3.03 1.79
C THR A 94 -8.16 -4.08 0.83
N LEU A 95 -7.69 -3.69 -0.35
CA LEU A 95 -7.14 -4.59 -1.36
C LEU A 95 -5.58 -4.63 -1.37
N ASN A 96 -4.95 -4.12 -0.31
CA ASN A 96 -3.49 -3.98 -0.18
C ASN A 96 -2.82 -3.24 -1.34
N CYS A 97 -3.51 -2.24 -1.87
CA CYS A 97 -3.05 -1.39 -2.98
C CYS A 97 -2.82 0.07 -2.54
N SER A 98 -2.57 0.31 -1.24
CA SER A 98 -2.41 1.63 -0.68
C SER A 98 -0.94 2.05 -0.57
N ALA A 99 -0.66 3.32 -0.87
CA ALA A 99 0.63 3.93 -0.54
C ALA A 99 0.73 4.18 0.99
N PRO A 100 1.93 4.12 1.57
CA PRO A 100 3.25 3.94 0.96
C PRO A 100 3.66 2.48 0.69
N ASP A 101 2.88 1.50 1.14
CA ASP A 101 3.22 0.08 1.08
C ASP A 101 3.50 -0.40 -0.35
N THR A 102 2.70 0.04 -1.32
CA THR A 102 2.87 -0.34 -2.73
C THR A 102 4.26 -0.02 -3.26
N GLY A 103 4.73 1.22 -3.08
CA GLY A 103 6.06 1.63 -3.53
C GLY A 103 7.18 0.89 -2.79
N ASN A 104 7.03 0.65 -1.49
CA ASN A 104 8.01 -0.08 -0.69
C ASN A 104 8.07 -1.56 -1.08
N MET A 105 6.93 -2.19 -1.37
CA MET A 105 6.88 -3.56 -1.89
C MET A 105 7.55 -3.67 -3.27
N GLU A 106 7.31 -2.72 -4.18
CA GLU A 106 8.00 -2.70 -5.48
C GLU A 106 9.51 -2.58 -5.35
N VAL A 107 10.00 -1.73 -4.45
CA VAL A 107 11.44 -1.57 -4.19
C VAL A 107 12.01 -2.88 -3.65
N LEU A 108 11.38 -3.49 -2.64
CA LEU A 108 11.82 -4.76 -2.08
C LEU A 108 11.79 -5.89 -3.10
N GLU A 109 10.75 -5.95 -3.93
CA GLU A 109 10.64 -6.96 -4.98
C GLU A 109 11.78 -6.86 -6.00
N ARG A 110 12.06 -5.64 -6.49
CA ARG A 110 13.02 -5.43 -7.58
C ARG A 110 14.48 -5.54 -7.13
N ILE A 111 14.82 -4.97 -5.99
CA ILE A 111 16.23 -4.80 -5.56
C ILE A 111 16.54 -5.35 -4.17
N GLY A 112 15.54 -5.80 -3.42
CA GLY A 112 15.76 -6.40 -2.11
C GLY A 112 16.54 -7.71 -2.19
N THR A 113 17.45 -7.91 -1.23
CA THR A 113 18.09 -9.21 -1.02
C THR A 113 17.05 -10.25 -0.58
N GLN A 114 17.33 -11.55 -0.74
CA GLN A 114 16.40 -12.60 -0.32
C GLN A 114 16.05 -12.46 1.17
N LYS A 115 17.02 -12.14 2.02
CA LYS A 115 16.81 -11.91 3.46
C LYS A 115 15.84 -10.75 3.73
N GLN A 116 15.94 -9.66 2.95
CA GLN A 116 15.02 -8.52 3.06
C GLN A 116 13.63 -8.87 2.55
N LYS A 117 13.53 -9.61 1.45
CA LYS A 117 12.25 -10.11 0.92
C LYS A 117 11.56 -11.02 1.93
N ASP A 118 12.30 -11.96 2.53
CA ASP A 118 11.73 -12.88 3.52
C ASP A 118 11.26 -12.13 4.78
N LYS A 119 12.03 -11.12 5.21
CA LYS A 119 11.73 -10.39 6.45
C LYS A 119 10.62 -9.35 6.30
N TRP A 120 10.55 -8.65 5.15
CA TRP A 120 9.66 -7.50 5.00
C TRP A 120 8.70 -7.61 3.83
N LEU A 121 9.14 -8.08 2.64
CA LEU A 121 8.23 -8.16 1.49
C LEU A 121 7.11 -9.17 1.72
N LYS A 122 7.44 -10.38 2.19
CA LYS A 122 6.43 -11.42 2.44
C LYS A 122 5.32 -10.97 3.39
N PRO A 123 5.62 -10.43 4.59
CA PRO A 123 4.56 -9.96 5.47
C PRO A 123 3.83 -8.70 4.96
N LEU A 124 4.48 -7.83 4.16
CA LEU A 124 3.79 -6.73 3.48
C LEU A 124 2.81 -7.25 2.42
N LEU A 125 3.23 -8.21 1.60
CA LEU A 125 2.35 -8.87 0.62
C LEU A 125 1.17 -9.57 1.27
N ALA A 126 1.38 -10.13 2.46
CA ALA A 126 0.32 -10.75 3.24
C ALA A 126 -0.58 -9.72 3.97
N GLY A 127 -0.20 -8.44 4.00
CA GLY A 127 -0.90 -7.40 4.74
C GLY A 127 -0.77 -7.52 6.26
N GLU A 128 0.22 -8.26 6.75
CA GLU A 128 0.47 -8.49 8.18
C GLU A 128 1.18 -7.32 8.85
N ILE A 129 1.98 -6.58 8.08
CA ILE A 129 2.68 -5.38 8.53
C ILE A 129 2.40 -4.22 7.60
N ARG A 130 2.66 -3.02 8.09
CA ARG A 130 2.62 -1.78 7.31
C ARG A 130 4.03 -1.22 7.16
N SER A 131 4.16 -0.27 6.27
CA SER A 131 5.42 0.43 6.04
C SER A 131 5.24 1.94 5.97
N ALA A 132 6.34 2.67 6.01
CA ALA A 132 6.36 4.12 5.84
C ALA A 132 7.49 4.53 4.90
N PHE A 133 7.34 5.66 4.22
CA PHE A 133 8.36 6.26 3.38
C PHE A 133 8.78 7.61 3.97
N ALA A 134 9.90 7.62 4.70
CA ALA A 134 10.41 8.77 5.41
C ALA A 134 11.22 9.68 4.46
N MET A 135 10.54 10.55 3.73
CA MET A 135 11.16 11.44 2.73
C MET A 135 11.27 12.89 3.22
N THR A 136 10.19 13.46 3.73
CA THR A 136 10.08 14.89 4.02
C THR A 136 10.95 15.31 5.19
N GLU A 137 11.65 16.44 5.04
CA GLU A 137 12.51 17.08 6.04
C GLU A 137 11.98 18.47 6.38
N PRO A 138 12.09 18.95 7.65
CA PRO A 138 11.48 20.23 8.09
C PRO A 138 12.07 21.44 7.36
N ASP A 139 13.37 21.46 7.12
CA ASP A 139 14.11 22.63 6.64
C ASP A 139 14.40 22.61 5.14
N ARG A 140 13.85 21.67 4.38
CA ARG A 140 14.19 21.46 2.97
C ARG A 140 12.97 21.08 2.13
N ALA A 141 12.99 21.47 0.86
CA ALA A 141 12.04 21.00 -0.15
C ALA A 141 12.39 19.56 -0.56
N SER A 142 12.28 18.63 0.36
CA SER A 142 12.79 17.25 0.25
C SER A 142 11.88 16.29 -0.53
N SER A 143 10.75 16.77 -1.05
CA SER A 143 9.99 16.09 -2.11
C SER A 143 10.80 16.00 -3.42
N ASP A 144 11.72 16.92 -3.65
CA ASP A 144 12.83 16.72 -4.60
C ASP A 144 13.92 15.88 -3.93
N ALA A 145 14.09 14.65 -4.36
CA ALA A 145 15.07 13.71 -3.81
C ALA A 145 16.51 14.22 -3.82
N LYS A 146 16.86 15.15 -4.74
CA LYS A 146 18.18 15.78 -4.79
C LYS A 146 18.41 16.76 -3.64
N ASN A 147 17.34 17.19 -2.99
CA ASN A 147 17.36 18.19 -1.92
C ASN A 147 17.34 17.56 -0.52
N ILE A 148 17.29 16.24 -0.42
CA ILE A 148 17.35 15.52 0.86
C ILE A 148 18.71 15.81 1.50
N GLY A 149 18.68 16.23 2.77
CA GLY A 149 19.86 16.59 3.54
C GLY A 149 20.30 15.55 4.55
N MET A 150 19.43 14.60 4.91
CA MET A 150 19.78 13.54 5.83
C MET A 150 20.91 12.68 5.27
N MET A 151 21.94 12.46 6.09
CA MET A 151 23.11 11.69 5.72
C MET A 151 23.04 10.28 6.28
N ALA A 152 23.51 9.32 5.50
CA ALA A 152 23.80 7.96 5.92
C ALA A 152 25.32 7.77 5.89
N VAL A 153 25.92 7.48 7.02
CA VAL A 153 27.38 7.28 7.16
C VAL A 153 27.64 5.83 7.56
N LEU A 154 28.56 5.17 6.87
CA LEU A 154 28.96 3.80 7.23
C LEU A 154 30.02 3.85 8.32
N GLU A 155 29.68 3.40 9.52
CA GLU A 155 30.56 3.34 10.68
C GLU A 155 30.58 1.90 11.25
N ASN A 156 31.76 1.33 11.38
CA ASN A 156 31.94 -0.04 11.93
C ASN A 156 31.09 -1.13 11.26
N GLY A 157 30.77 -0.97 9.98
CA GLY A 157 29.95 -1.92 9.19
C GLY A 157 28.44 -1.72 9.33
N GLU A 158 28.00 -0.69 10.03
CA GLU A 158 26.59 -0.29 10.17
C GLU A 158 26.33 1.10 9.59
N TRP A 159 25.13 1.29 9.02
CA TRP A 159 24.69 2.59 8.54
C TRP A 159 24.13 3.42 9.70
N VAL A 160 24.77 4.57 9.96
CA VAL A 160 24.31 5.54 10.96
C VAL A 160 23.55 6.64 10.26
N LEU A 161 22.30 6.86 10.66
CA LEU A 161 21.39 7.88 10.13
C LEU A 161 21.18 8.96 11.19
N ASN A 162 21.46 10.22 10.84
CA ASN A 162 21.21 11.36 11.71
C ASN A 162 20.41 12.42 10.93
N GLY A 163 19.27 12.82 11.48
CA GLY A 163 18.38 13.80 10.88
C GLY A 163 16.96 13.69 11.40
N GLU A 164 16.11 14.55 10.88
CA GLU A 164 14.70 14.60 11.24
C GLU A 164 13.83 14.41 9.99
N LYS A 165 12.80 13.60 10.11
CA LYS A 165 11.76 13.39 9.09
C LYS A 165 10.41 13.69 9.72
N TYR A 166 9.51 14.34 8.96
CA TYR A 166 8.19 14.70 9.46
C TYR A 166 7.10 14.51 8.41
N TYR A 167 5.84 14.53 8.83
CA TYR A 167 4.67 14.25 7.97
C TYR A 167 4.76 12.92 7.23
N ILE A 168 5.21 11.88 7.92
CA ILE A 168 5.38 10.54 7.35
C ILE A 168 4.08 9.76 7.50
N SER A 169 3.42 9.47 6.39
CA SER A 169 2.21 8.63 6.37
C SER A 169 2.52 7.23 6.89
N GLY A 170 1.70 6.75 7.82
CA GLY A 170 1.83 5.41 8.40
C GLY A 170 2.87 5.27 9.50
N ALA A 171 3.69 6.30 9.81
CA ALA A 171 4.78 6.16 10.80
C ALA A 171 4.31 5.90 12.24
N GLY A 172 3.03 6.09 12.55
CA GLY A 172 2.44 5.80 13.84
C GLY A 172 1.66 4.47 13.89
N ASP A 173 1.59 3.73 12.80
CA ASP A 173 0.96 2.41 12.77
C ASP A 173 1.81 1.43 13.60
N PRO A 174 1.21 0.66 14.52
CA PRO A 174 1.97 -0.24 15.41
C PRO A 174 2.47 -1.52 14.73
N ARG A 175 2.00 -1.83 13.52
CA ARG A 175 2.32 -3.07 12.79
C ARG A 175 3.67 -3.02 12.07
#